data_3e7c9019445b29e26251cc4265f8f008
#
_entry.id   3e7c9019445b29e26251cc4265f8f008
#
_cell.length_a   1.000
_cell.length_b   1.000
_cell.length_c   1.000
_cell.angle_alpha   90.00
_cell.angle_beta   90.00
_cell.angle_gamma   90.00
#
_symmetry.space_group_name_H-M   'P 1'
#
loop_
_entity.id
_entity.type
_entity.pdbx_description
1 polymer ?
#
loop_
_entity_poly.entity_id
_entity_poly.type
_entity_poly.pdbx_seq_one_letter_code
_entity_poly.pdbx_strand_id
1 'polypeptide(L)'
;NKNQINEIRAIDFKKDGQSKIEVPFTKIFNKVVFPINTQVNFSAMSMDAPLYDIKESPKFLILSSLLRNEFLHKRVREQGGAYGGGASYDPFSGTFKFFSYRDPRFIETIEDFQSALSWASLGSFDDDMILESKLSVLSDIDKPSSPAGEAFKDYRLSGEGKTQKMREDYRKNIFSVSKDDLVEAANGLKNKPYSVFSIINPNLEKIAAEHDFLIKRI
;
A
#
# COMPACT_ATOMS: atom_id res chain seq x y z
N ASN A 1 -30.47 -21.84 -8.66
CA ASN A 1 -31.37 -22.39 -9.67
C ASN A 1 -30.79 -22.11 -11.06
N LYS A 2 -30.55 -23.17 -11.89
CA LYS A 2 -29.93 -23.03 -13.23
C LYS A 2 -30.64 -22.01 -14.13
N ASN A 3 -31.95 -21.88 -13.98
CA ASN A 3 -32.75 -20.93 -14.79
C ASN A 3 -32.42 -19.46 -14.43
N GLN A 4 -32.23 -19.12 -13.16
CA GLN A 4 -31.87 -17.78 -12.76
C GLN A 4 -30.46 -17.38 -13.23
N ILE A 5 -29.53 -18.33 -13.29
CA ILE A 5 -28.19 -18.10 -13.84
C ILE A 5 -28.25 -17.85 -15.35
N ASN A 6 -29.12 -18.55 -16.06
CA ASN A 6 -29.32 -18.34 -17.51
C ASN A 6 -30.02 -17.02 -17.83
N GLU A 7 -30.94 -16.55 -16.99
CA GLU A 7 -31.59 -15.22 -17.12
C GLU A 7 -30.56 -14.10 -16.87
N ILE A 8 -29.67 -14.23 -15.90
CA ILE A 8 -28.60 -13.24 -15.67
C ILE A 8 -27.59 -13.21 -16.82
N ARG A 9 -27.28 -14.38 -17.43
CA ARG A 9 -26.40 -14.46 -18.62
C ARG A 9 -27.03 -13.89 -19.88
N ALA A 10 -28.35 -13.83 -19.95
CA ALA A 10 -29.09 -13.25 -21.05
C ALA A 10 -29.26 -11.72 -20.97
N ILE A 11 -28.86 -11.11 -19.87
CA ILE A 11 -28.78 -9.64 -19.77
C ILE A 11 -27.60 -9.20 -20.63
N ASP A 12 -27.90 -8.79 -21.84
CA ASP A 12 -26.92 -8.16 -22.73
C ASP A 12 -26.61 -6.75 -22.17
N PHE A 13 -25.59 -6.68 -21.36
CA PHE A 13 -24.99 -5.40 -20.98
C PHE A 13 -24.39 -4.84 -22.29
N LYS A 14 -25.21 -4.09 -23.06
CA LYS A 14 -24.67 -3.26 -24.13
C LYS A 14 -23.46 -2.55 -23.56
N LYS A 15 -22.29 -2.82 -24.11
CA LYS A 15 -21.11 -1.98 -23.96
C LYS A 15 -21.44 -0.64 -24.61
N ASP A 16 -22.21 0.18 -23.90
CA ASP A 16 -22.22 1.59 -24.19
C ASP A 16 -20.76 2.05 -24.05
N GLY A 17 -20.28 2.64 -25.12
CA GLY A 17 -18.88 2.96 -25.26
C GLY A 17 -18.36 3.57 -23.96
N GLN A 18 -17.33 2.95 -23.41
CA GLN A 18 -16.64 3.50 -22.25
C GLN A 18 -16.12 4.88 -22.65
N SER A 19 -16.93 5.90 -22.43
CA SER A 19 -16.42 7.26 -22.39
C SER A 19 -15.42 7.28 -21.24
N LYS A 20 -14.12 7.28 -21.54
CA LYS A 20 -13.10 7.63 -20.54
C LYS A 20 -13.47 9.01 -20.05
N ILE A 21 -14.06 9.08 -18.87
CA ILE A 21 -14.22 10.35 -18.18
C ILE A 21 -12.80 10.70 -17.71
N GLU A 22 -12.09 11.49 -18.49
CA GLU A 22 -10.86 12.11 -18.07
C GLU A 22 -11.24 13.24 -17.08
N VAL A 23 -11.23 12.91 -15.81
CA VAL A 23 -11.31 13.93 -14.77
C VAL A 23 -9.92 14.58 -14.71
N PRO A 24 -9.79 15.88 -15.03
CA PRO A 24 -8.51 16.57 -14.89
C PRO A 24 -8.10 16.52 -13.40
N PHE A 25 -7.10 15.73 -13.10
CA PHE A 25 -6.60 15.54 -11.75
C PHE A 25 -5.20 16.13 -11.63
N THR A 26 -5.06 17.19 -10.85
CA THR A 26 -3.75 17.73 -10.48
C THR A 26 -3.28 17.04 -9.21
N LYS A 27 -2.20 16.27 -9.28
CA LYS A 27 -1.57 15.69 -8.10
C LYS A 27 -0.97 16.78 -7.24
N ILE A 28 -1.44 16.90 -6.01
CA ILE A 28 -0.91 17.84 -5.03
C ILE A 28 -0.29 17.02 -3.90
N PHE A 29 1.00 17.23 -3.64
CA PHE A 29 1.70 16.62 -2.52
C PHE A 29 1.69 17.60 -1.35
N ASN A 30 1.08 17.21 -0.25
CA ASN A 30 0.92 18.04 0.93
C ASN A 30 1.27 17.28 2.20
N LYS A 31 1.77 18.02 3.18
CA LYS A 31 1.83 17.59 4.57
C LYS A 31 0.69 18.27 5.33
N VAL A 32 -0.25 17.52 5.84
CA VAL A 32 -1.46 18.04 6.50
C VAL A 32 -1.65 17.37 7.84
N VAL A 33 -1.98 18.16 8.86
CA VAL A 33 -2.38 17.67 10.18
C VAL A 33 -3.76 18.15 10.56
N PHE A 34 -4.46 17.30 11.30
CA PHE A 34 -5.75 17.58 11.94
C PHE A 34 -5.57 17.45 13.45
N PRO A 35 -5.42 18.56 14.18
CA PRO A 35 -5.38 18.53 15.63
C PRO A 35 -6.75 18.17 16.18
N ILE A 36 -6.81 17.10 16.98
CA ILE A 36 -8.01 16.69 17.71
C ILE A 36 -7.62 16.31 19.14
N ASN A 37 -8.56 16.35 20.06
CA ASN A 37 -8.31 15.96 21.45
C ASN A 37 -8.09 14.45 21.56
N THR A 38 -6.83 14.03 21.40
CA THR A 38 -6.38 12.64 21.48
C THR A 38 -5.06 12.54 22.23
N GLN A 39 -4.79 11.40 22.86
CA GLN A 39 -3.52 11.13 23.55
C GLN A 39 -2.50 10.44 22.66
N VAL A 40 -2.89 10.00 21.48
CA VAL A 40 -2.07 9.25 20.54
C VAL A 40 -2.26 9.81 19.13
N ASN A 41 -1.26 9.62 18.27
CA ASN A 41 -1.29 10.11 16.90
C ASN A 41 -1.62 8.98 15.92
N PHE A 42 -2.07 9.38 14.74
CA PHE A 42 -2.30 8.51 13.59
C PHE A 42 -1.65 9.17 12.39
N SER A 43 -0.71 8.51 11.77
CA SER A 43 0.04 9.07 10.64
C SER A 43 -0.03 8.15 9.43
N ALA A 44 -0.13 8.75 8.26
CA ALA A 44 -0.02 8.06 6.98
C ALA A 44 0.85 8.87 6.04
N MET A 45 1.74 8.20 5.33
CA MET A 45 2.53 8.75 4.24
C MET A 45 2.21 7.98 2.97
N SER A 46 2.02 8.66 1.86
CA SER A 46 1.73 8.04 0.57
C SER A 46 2.53 8.67 -0.55
N MET A 47 2.88 7.84 -1.53
CA MET A 47 3.60 8.22 -2.73
C MET A 47 3.13 7.41 -3.93
N ASP A 48 3.36 7.95 -5.13
CA ASP A 48 3.02 7.25 -6.36
C ASP A 48 3.87 6.00 -6.54
N ALA A 49 3.21 4.93 -6.94
CA ALA A 49 3.83 3.68 -7.37
C ALA A 49 3.22 3.25 -8.71
N PRO A 50 3.78 2.27 -9.42
CA PRO A 50 3.17 1.78 -10.65
C PRO A 50 1.75 1.29 -10.45
N LEU A 51 0.90 1.46 -11.47
CA LEU A 51 -0.37 0.76 -11.56
C LEU A 51 -0.12 -0.74 -11.76
N TYR A 52 -1.19 -1.54 -11.65
CA TYR A 52 -1.10 -2.98 -11.81
C TYR A 52 -0.38 -3.36 -13.12
N ASP A 53 0.72 -4.06 -12.94
CA ASP A 53 1.51 -4.69 -14.00
C ASP A 53 1.96 -6.07 -13.53
N ILE A 54 1.96 -7.05 -14.45
CA ILE A 54 2.28 -8.44 -14.11
C ILE A 54 3.72 -8.60 -13.63
N LYS A 55 4.66 -7.80 -14.16
CA LYS A 55 6.09 -7.89 -13.86
C LYS A 55 6.50 -6.90 -12.77
N GLU A 56 6.01 -5.67 -12.85
CA GLU A 56 6.45 -4.59 -11.97
C GLU A 56 5.78 -4.63 -10.58
N SER A 57 4.47 -4.89 -10.53
CA SER A 57 3.73 -4.86 -9.27
C SER A 57 4.21 -5.86 -8.20
N PRO A 58 4.68 -7.08 -8.54
CA PRO A 58 5.17 -8.04 -7.55
C PRO A 58 6.28 -7.50 -6.65
N LYS A 59 7.26 -6.74 -7.20
CA LYS A 59 8.36 -6.20 -6.39
C LYS A 59 7.88 -5.19 -5.35
N PHE A 60 6.86 -4.38 -5.65
CA PHE A 60 6.30 -3.43 -4.68
C PHE A 60 5.45 -4.11 -3.59
N LEU A 61 4.75 -5.21 -3.90
CA LEU A 61 4.06 -6.01 -2.90
C LEU A 61 5.05 -6.64 -1.92
N ILE A 62 6.11 -7.26 -2.43
CA ILE A 62 7.15 -7.87 -1.60
C ILE A 62 7.88 -6.81 -0.79
N LEU A 63 8.25 -5.68 -1.40
CA LEU A 63 8.87 -4.57 -0.70
C LEU A 63 7.99 -4.06 0.46
N SER A 64 6.69 -3.91 0.25
CA SER A 64 5.78 -3.47 1.32
C SER A 64 5.71 -4.46 2.48
N SER A 65 5.73 -5.77 2.20
CA SER A 65 5.77 -6.83 3.21
C SER A 65 7.10 -6.84 3.96
N LEU A 66 8.22 -6.74 3.23
CA LEU A 66 9.57 -6.68 3.77
C LEU A 66 9.73 -5.49 4.73
N LEU A 67 9.36 -4.29 4.29
CA LEU A 67 9.43 -3.08 5.11
C LEU A 67 8.56 -3.19 6.36
N ARG A 68 7.35 -3.73 6.24
CA ARG A 68 6.43 -3.91 7.36
C ARG A 68 7.02 -4.83 8.42
N ASN A 69 7.53 -5.99 8.02
CA ASN A 69 7.94 -7.03 8.95
C ASN A 69 9.34 -6.78 9.52
N GLU A 70 10.31 -6.43 8.66
CA GLU A 70 11.73 -6.41 9.05
C GLU A 70 12.18 -5.05 9.59
N PHE A 71 11.50 -3.96 9.23
CA PHE A 71 11.91 -2.63 9.66
C PHE A 71 10.84 -1.93 10.51
N LEU A 72 9.64 -1.74 9.98
CA LEU A 72 8.64 -0.88 10.61
C LEU A 72 8.06 -1.49 11.89
N HIS A 73 7.87 -2.81 11.93
CA HIS A 73 7.41 -3.48 13.15
C HIS A 73 8.35 -3.18 14.33
N LYS A 74 9.65 -3.32 14.11
CA LYS A 74 10.66 -3.05 15.12
C LYS A 74 10.74 -1.56 15.49
N ARG A 75 10.83 -0.69 14.48
CA ARG A 75 11.05 0.75 14.70
C ARG A 75 9.82 1.47 15.22
N VAL A 76 8.66 1.23 14.60
CA VAL A 76 7.43 1.97 14.91
C VAL A 76 6.71 1.37 16.11
N ARG A 77 6.61 0.03 16.18
CA ARG A 77 5.85 -0.63 17.24
C ARG A 77 6.72 -0.92 18.47
N GLU A 78 7.80 -1.70 18.34
CA GLU A 78 8.57 -2.17 19.50
C GLU A 78 9.37 -1.04 20.16
N GLN A 79 10.09 -0.25 19.37
CA GLN A 79 10.90 0.85 19.86
C GLN A 79 10.09 2.14 20.01
N GLY A 80 9.18 2.41 19.07
CA GLY A 80 8.40 3.63 19.03
C GLY A 80 7.16 3.63 19.92
N GLY A 81 6.68 2.45 20.34
CA GLY A 81 5.53 2.34 21.22
C GLY A 81 4.16 2.49 20.54
N ALA A 82 4.12 2.57 19.22
CA ALA A 82 2.86 2.56 18.48
C ALA A 82 2.14 1.21 18.65
N TYR A 83 0.82 1.23 18.69
CA TYR A 83 0.03 -0.01 18.72
C TYR A 83 0.21 -0.82 17.44
N GLY A 84 0.34 -0.15 16.30
CA GLY A 84 0.67 -0.78 15.03
C GLY A 84 1.11 0.21 13.98
N GLY A 85 1.79 -0.33 12.97
CA GLY A 85 2.26 0.42 11.82
C GLY A 85 2.77 -0.52 10.75
N GLY A 86 2.98 0.01 9.56
CA GLY A 86 3.47 -0.81 8.45
C GLY A 86 3.51 -0.07 7.13
N ALA A 87 3.73 -0.87 6.08
CA ALA A 87 3.66 -0.43 4.70
C ALA A 87 2.69 -1.30 3.90
N SER A 88 2.14 -0.74 2.84
CA SER A 88 1.28 -1.45 1.89
C SER A 88 1.40 -0.83 0.50
N TYR A 89 1.18 -1.66 -0.51
CA TYR A 89 1.10 -1.23 -1.90
C TYR A 89 -0.26 -1.59 -2.47
N ASP A 90 -0.90 -0.63 -3.11
CA ASP A 90 -2.16 -0.83 -3.83
C ASP A 90 -1.91 -0.65 -5.33
N PRO A 91 -1.88 -1.76 -6.09
CA PRO A 91 -1.65 -1.71 -7.53
C PRO A 91 -2.81 -1.07 -8.32
N PHE A 92 -4.01 -0.98 -7.75
CA PHE A 92 -5.17 -0.40 -8.46
C PHE A 92 -5.11 1.12 -8.46
N SER A 93 -4.74 1.71 -7.32
CA SER A 93 -4.55 3.16 -7.23
C SER A 93 -3.13 3.60 -7.60
N GLY A 94 -2.20 2.66 -7.79
CA GLY A 94 -0.79 2.98 -8.01
C GLY A 94 -0.19 3.73 -6.84
N THR A 95 -0.47 3.29 -5.61
CA THR A 95 -0.06 4.01 -4.40
C THR A 95 0.72 3.11 -3.45
N PHE A 96 1.90 3.57 -3.03
CA PHE A 96 2.65 2.98 -1.92
C PHE A 96 2.41 3.80 -0.65
N LYS A 97 2.10 3.12 0.47
CA LYS A 97 1.64 3.76 1.70
C LYS A 97 2.41 3.25 2.90
N PHE A 98 2.67 4.15 3.83
CA PHE A 98 3.09 3.86 5.19
C PHE A 98 2.03 4.36 6.16
N PHE A 99 1.89 3.73 7.29
CA PHE A 99 0.92 4.13 8.31
C PHE A 99 1.38 3.74 9.71
N SER A 100 0.94 4.53 10.69
CA SER A 100 0.97 4.18 12.09
C SER A 100 -0.36 4.55 12.75
N TYR A 101 -0.74 3.83 13.78
CA TYR A 101 -1.94 4.13 14.54
C TYR A 101 -1.74 3.90 16.04
N ARG A 102 -2.40 4.76 16.82
CA ARG A 102 -2.20 4.86 18.28
C ARG A 102 -0.71 4.98 18.60
N ASP A 103 -0.07 5.93 17.97
CA ASP A 103 1.37 6.18 18.07
C ASP A 103 1.62 7.32 19.06
N PRO A 104 2.46 7.16 20.08
CA PRO A 104 2.82 8.27 20.97
C PRO A 104 3.72 9.31 20.28
N ARG A 105 4.39 8.93 19.18
CA ARG A 105 5.31 9.79 18.41
C ARG A 105 4.59 10.37 17.21
N PHE A 106 5.17 11.40 16.62
CA PHE A 106 4.66 12.05 15.41
C PHE A 106 5.73 12.18 14.33
N ILE A 107 6.65 13.12 14.47
CA ILE A 107 7.69 13.40 13.45
C ILE A 107 8.65 12.21 13.32
N GLU A 108 9.09 11.65 14.41
CA GLU A 108 10.01 10.52 14.43
C GLU A 108 9.45 9.30 13.68
N THR A 109 8.14 9.12 13.72
CA THR A 109 7.49 8.03 12.97
C THR A 109 7.51 8.29 11.46
N ILE A 110 7.35 9.54 11.03
CA ILE A 110 7.47 9.91 9.63
C ILE A 110 8.91 9.75 9.14
N GLU A 111 9.88 10.07 9.98
CA GLU A 111 11.30 9.82 9.74
C GLU A 111 11.61 8.32 9.65
N ASP A 112 10.98 7.49 10.48
CA ASP A 112 11.08 6.03 10.39
C ASP A 112 10.53 5.49 9.06
N PHE A 113 9.45 6.07 8.51
CA PHE A 113 8.94 5.69 7.17
C PHE A 113 9.97 5.98 6.07
N GLN A 114 10.64 7.13 6.12
CA GLN A 114 11.69 7.48 5.15
C GLN A 114 12.96 6.62 5.36
N SER A 115 13.29 6.35 6.62
CA SER A 115 14.41 5.49 6.98
C SER A 115 14.20 4.05 6.49
N ALA A 116 12.96 3.56 6.47
CA ALA A 116 12.63 2.26 5.92
C ALA A 116 12.98 2.14 4.43
N LEU A 117 12.65 3.15 3.62
CA LEU A 117 13.06 3.19 2.20
C LEU A 117 14.57 3.27 2.05
N SER A 118 15.24 4.05 2.90
CA SER A 118 16.70 4.15 2.89
C SER A 118 17.37 2.84 3.25
N TRP A 119 16.87 2.12 4.26
CA TRP A 119 17.33 0.80 4.65
C TRP A 119 17.18 -0.22 3.51
N ALA A 120 16.02 -0.24 2.84
CA ALA A 120 15.79 -1.14 1.72
C ALA A 120 16.66 -0.77 0.49
N SER A 121 16.86 0.52 0.22
CA SER A 121 17.69 0.98 -0.89
C SER A 121 19.18 0.63 -0.73
N LEU A 122 19.64 0.41 0.50
CA LEU A 122 21.00 -0.08 0.79
C LEU A 122 21.11 -1.61 0.71
N GLY A 123 20.01 -2.33 0.49
CA GLY A 123 20.00 -3.78 0.47
C GLY A 123 20.35 -4.41 1.82
N SER A 124 20.01 -3.76 2.92
CA SER A 124 20.33 -4.20 4.29
C SER A 124 19.43 -5.34 4.78
N PHE A 125 19.14 -6.30 3.90
CA PHE A 125 18.31 -7.48 4.14
C PHE A 125 18.89 -8.68 3.38
N ASP A 126 18.59 -9.88 3.83
CA ASP A 126 19.10 -11.14 3.29
C ASP A 126 18.03 -11.91 2.50
N ASP A 127 18.42 -13.07 1.96
CA ASP A 127 17.54 -13.90 1.14
C ASP A 127 16.41 -14.56 1.96
N ASP A 128 16.63 -14.83 3.25
CA ASP A 128 15.62 -15.40 4.12
C ASP A 128 14.49 -14.39 4.37
N MET A 129 14.82 -13.12 4.64
CA MET A 129 13.84 -12.04 4.77
C MET A 129 13.03 -11.84 3.48
N ILE A 130 13.69 -11.97 2.32
CA ILE A 130 13.00 -11.91 1.01
C ILE A 130 12.05 -13.09 0.88
N LEU A 131 12.48 -14.30 1.21
CA LEU A 131 11.66 -15.50 1.12
C LEU A 131 10.44 -15.41 2.04
N GLU A 132 10.61 -14.99 3.29
CA GLU A 132 9.50 -14.78 4.24
C GLU A 132 8.50 -13.74 3.72
N SER A 133 8.99 -12.65 3.13
CA SER A 133 8.14 -11.63 2.52
C SER A 133 7.35 -12.16 1.32
N LYS A 134 7.97 -13.00 0.46
CA LYS A 134 7.28 -13.68 -0.65
C LYS A 134 6.20 -14.62 -0.14
N LEU A 135 6.50 -15.42 0.87
CA LEU A 135 5.53 -16.35 1.48
C LEU A 135 4.36 -15.60 2.13
N SER A 136 4.64 -14.50 2.82
CA SER A 136 3.60 -13.63 3.38
C SER A 136 2.65 -13.08 2.31
N VAL A 137 3.20 -12.53 1.21
CA VAL A 137 2.41 -12.02 0.09
C VAL A 137 1.57 -13.12 -0.57
N LEU A 138 2.14 -14.30 -0.78
CA LEU A 138 1.40 -15.42 -1.36
C LEU A 138 0.31 -15.94 -0.44
N SER A 139 0.55 -15.99 0.86
CA SER A 139 -0.48 -16.35 1.85
C SER A 139 -1.67 -15.39 1.81
N ASP A 140 -1.44 -14.09 1.64
CA ASP A 140 -2.50 -13.10 1.51
C ASP A 140 -3.29 -13.25 0.18
N ILE A 141 -2.60 -13.56 -0.92
CA ILE A 141 -3.22 -13.77 -2.23
C ILE A 141 -4.08 -15.06 -2.24
N ASP A 142 -3.58 -16.12 -1.61
CA ASP A 142 -4.16 -17.47 -1.59
C ASP A 142 -5.11 -17.71 -0.43
N LYS A 143 -5.32 -16.68 0.39
CA LYS A 143 -6.20 -16.81 1.55
C LYS A 143 -7.55 -17.38 1.14
N PRO A 144 -7.94 -18.54 1.71
CA PRO A 144 -9.21 -19.16 1.40
C PRO A 144 -10.37 -18.22 1.75
N SER A 145 -11.36 -18.17 0.88
CA SER A 145 -12.60 -17.45 1.16
C SER A 145 -13.80 -18.41 1.04
N SER A 146 -14.98 -17.95 1.44
CA SER A 146 -16.19 -18.73 1.25
C SER A 146 -16.48 -18.92 -0.25
N PRO A 147 -17.26 -19.94 -0.66
CA PRO A 147 -17.63 -20.10 -2.08
C PRO A 147 -18.24 -18.86 -2.70
N ALA A 148 -19.04 -18.09 -1.95
CA ALA A 148 -19.59 -16.81 -2.41
C ALA A 148 -18.50 -15.74 -2.54
N GLY A 149 -17.52 -15.71 -1.63
CA GLY A 149 -16.37 -14.81 -1.69
C GLY A 149 -15.47 -15.09 -2.90
N GLU A 150 -15.20 -16.37 -3.20
CA GLU A 150 -14.45 -16.76 -4.39
C GLU A 150 -15.17 -16.35 -5.69
N ALA A 151 -16.48 -16.60 -5.76
CA ALA A 151 -17.29 -16.21 -6.90
C ALA A 151 -17.28 -14.68 -7.11
N PHE A 152 -17.40 -13.91 -6.03
CA PHE A 152 -17.32 -12.44 -6.08
C PHE A 152 -15.92 -11.95 -6.50
N LYS A 153 -14.87 -12.56 -5.96
CA LYS A 153 -13.46 -12.27 -6.33
C LYS A 153 -13.25 -12.51 -7.84
N ASP A 154 -13.69 -13.66 -8.34
CA ASP A 154 -13.59 -13.99 -9.77
C ASP A 154 -14.38 -13.03 -10.65
N TYR A 155 -15.60 -12.68 -10.26
CA TYR A 155 -16.43 -11.70 -10.97
C TYR A 155 -15.73 -10.35 -11.05
N ARG A 156 -15.22 -9.85 -9.94
CA ARG A 156 -14.51 -8.57 -9.86
C ARG A 156 -13.25 -8.59 -10.74
N LEU A 157 -12.41 -9.60 -10.60
CA LEU A 157 -11.17 -9.71 -11.36
C LEU A 157 -11.42 -9.85 -12.87
N SER A 158 -12.47 -10.56 -13.26
CA SER A 158 -12.88 -10.67 -14.66
C SER A 158 -13.37 -9.33 -15.20
N GLY A 159 -14.13 -8.57 -14.41
CA GLY A 159 -14.55 -7.20 -14.77
C GLY A 159 -13.37 -6.23 -14.92
N GLU A 160 -12.29 -6.47 -14.21
CA GLU A 160 -11.02 -5.73 -14.31
C GLU A 160 -10.12 -6.23 -15.46
N GLY A 161 -10.58 -7.21 -16.25
CA GLY A 161 -9.81 -7.80 -17.35
C GLY A 161 -8.67 -8.74 -16.90
N LYS A 162 -8.64 -9.16 -15.63
CA LYS A 162 -7.61 -10.04 -15.07
C LYS A 162 -7.96 -11.50 -15.29
N THR A 163 -7.41 -12.08 -16.34
CA THR A 163 -7.63 -13.50 -16.67
C THR A 163 -6.96 -14.42 -15.65
N GLN A 164 -7.39 -15.69 -15.61
CA GLN A 164 -6.75 -16.71 -14.77
C GLN A 164 -5.26 -16.85 -15.09
N LYS A 165 -4.91 -16.86 -16.39
CA LYS A 165 -3.49 -16.92 -16.81
C LYS A 165 -2.68 -15.75 -16.28
N MET A 166 -3.20 -14.53 -16.32
CA MET A 166 -2.51 -13.35 -15.76
C MET A 166 -2.28 -13.50 -14.26
N ARG A 167 -3.22 -14.08 -13.52
CA ARG A 167 -3.07 -14.36 -12.07
C ARG A 167 -1.99 -15.41 -11.80
N GLU A 168 -1.94 -16.46 -12.61
CA GLU A 168 -0.90 -17.49 -12.52
C GLU A 168 0.50 -16.93 -12.84
N ASP A 169 0.62 -16.12 -13.88
CA ASP A 169 1.87 -15.47 -14.28
C ASP A 169 2.31 -14.45 -13.21
N TYR A 170 1.37 -13.70 -12.62
CA TYR A 170 1.63 -12.80 -11.50
C TYR A 170 2.23 -13.53 -10.29
N ARG A 171 1.66 -14.69 -9.92
CA ARG A 171 2.21 -15.55 -8.85
C ARG A 171 3.63 -16.03 -9.15
N LYS A 172 3.90 -16.45 -10.39
CA LYS A 172 5.26 -16.84 -10.80
C LYS A 172 6.24 -15.69 -10.67
N ASN A 173 5.81 -14.50 -11.06
CA ASN A 173 6.64 -13.30 -10.96
C ASN A 173 6.93 -12.89 -9.50
N ILE A 174 6.03 -13.17 -8.54
CA ILE A 174 6.34 -13.00 -7.11
C ILE A 174 7.57 -13.84 -6.71
N PHE A 175 7.64 -15.09 -7.13
CA PHE A 175 8.81 -15.94 -6.85
C PHE A 175 10.11 -15.46 -7.51
N SER A 176 10.02 -14.87 -8.70
CA SER A 176 11.19 -14.43 -9.48
C SER A 176 11.81 -13.11 -9.00
N VAL A 177 11.12 -12.35 -8.14
CA VAL A 177 11.65 -11.08 -7.61
C VAL A 177 12.98 -11.31 -6.90
N SER A 178 14.01 -10.59 -7.31
CA SER A 178 15.34 -10.63 -6.74
C SER A 178 15.57 -9.54 -5.69
N LYS A 179 16.70 -9.61 -5.00
CA LYS A 179 17.17 -8.55 -4.10
C LYS A 179 17.34 -7.22 -4.85
N ASP A 180 17.93 -7.27 -6.05
CA ASP A 180 18.18 -6.08 -6.87
C ASP A 180 16.88 -5.39 -7.29
N ASP A 181 15.82 -6.16 -7.61
CA ASP A 181 14.49 -5.61 -7.91
C ASP A 181 13.91 -4.83 -6.72
N LEU A 182 14.12 -5.33 -5.49
CA LEU A 182 13.65 -4.66 -4.28
C LEU A 182 14.44 -3.39 -3.98
N VAL A 183 15.76 -3.43 -4.17
CA VAL A 183 16.64 -2.26 -4.03
C VAL A 183 16.27 -1.20 -5.06
N GLU A 184 16.05 -1.58 -6.32
CA GLU A 184 15.60 -0.68 -7.38
C GLU A 184 14.25 -0.05 -7.04
N ALA A 185 13.27 -0.85 -6.62
CA ALA A 185 11.95 -0.36 -6.23
C ALA A 185 12.01 0.63 -5.06
N ALA A 186 12.83 0.33 -4.03
CA ALA A 186 13.04 1.21 -2.89
C ALA A 186 13.69 2.54 -3.30
N ASN A 187 14.74 2.49 -4.15
CA ASN A 187 15.38 3.70 -4.70
C ASN A 187 14.40 4.54 -5.52
N GLY A 188 13.57 3.89 -6.32
CA GLY A 188 12.54 4.55 -7.11
C GLY A 188 11.52 5.30 -6.24
N LEU A 189 11.08 4.70 -5.12
CA LEU A 189 10.16 5.33 -4.18
C LEU A 189 10.81 6.45 -3.36
N LYS A 190 12.03 6.24 -2.88
CA LYS A 190 12.77 7.20 -2.03
C LYS A 190 12.90 8.59 -2.67
N ASN A 191 13.00 8.65 -3.99
CA ASN A 191 13.19 9.88 -4.76
C ASN A 191 11.86 10.51 -5.21
N LYS A 192 10.71 9.93 -4.86
CA LYS A 192 9.40 10.47 -5.25
C LYS A 192 8.87 11.48 -4.24
N PRO A 193 8.11 12.47 -4.71
CA PRO A 193 7.33 13.32 -3.82
C PRO A 193 6.28 12.48 -3.09
N TYR A 194 5.96 12.87 -1.88
CA TYR A 194 5.01 12.16 -1.01
C TYR A 194 4.06 13.13 -0.30
N SER A 195 2.91 12.63 0.09
CA SER A 195 1.97 13.31 0.96
C SER A 195 1.99 12.69 2.35
N VAL A 196 1.80 13.52 3.38
CA VAL A 196 1.64 13.06 4.76
C VAL A 196 0.32 13.60 5.31
N PHE A 197 -0.45 12.72 5.93
CA PHE A 197 -1.64 13.06 6.69
C PHE A 197 -1.51 12.53 8.10
N SER A 198 -1.74 13.39 9.10
CA SER A 198 -1.72 12.95 10.49
C SER A 198 -2.85 13.56 11.29
N ILE A 199 -3.41 12.77 12.18
CA ILE A 199 -4.24 13.21 13.29
C ILE A 199 -3.34 13.30 14.50
N ILE A 200 -3.24 14.46 15.12
CA ILE A 200 -2.30 14.73 16.20
C ILE A 200 -2.97 15.34 17.43
N ASN A 201 -2.30 15.24 18.58
CA ASN A 201 -2.67 16.02 19.75
C ASN A 201 -2.46 17.52 19.45
N PRO A 202 -3.36 18.43 19.89
CA PRO A 202 -3.20 19.86 19.69
C PRO A 202 -1.88 20.45 20.22
N ASN A 203 -1.31 19.87 21.26
CA ASN A 203 -0.02 20.29 21.81
C ASN A 203 1.15 20.15 20.81
N LEU A 204 0.97 19.37 19.73
CA LEU A 204 1.95 19.17 18.68
C LEU A 204 1.81 20.13 17.49
N GLU A 205 0.84 21.05 17.51
CA GLU A 205 0.61 22.02 16.42
C GLU A 205 1.87 22.85 16.12
N LYS A 206 2.59 23.29 17.16
CA LYS A 206 3.83 24.06 16.99
C LYS A 206 4.89 23.25 16.25
N ILE A 207 5.11 22.01 16.68
CA ILE A 207 6.07 21.09 16.03
C ILE A 207 5.64 20.80 14.58
N ALA A 208 4.34 20.60 14.34
CA ALA A 208 3.84 20.41 12.99
C ALA A 208 4.12 21.61 12.07
N ALA A 209 3.94 22.82 12.58
CA ALA A 209 4.25 24.06 11.82
C ALA A 209 5.76 24.21 11.53
N GLU A 210 6.63 23.84 12.48
CA GLU A 210 8.09 23.85 12.30
C GLU A 210 8.57 22.84 11.23
N HIS A 211 7.76 21.82 10.92
CA HIS A 211 8.04 20.81 9.89
C HIS A 211 7.19 21.00 8.61
N ASP A 212 6.70 22.20 8.35
CA ASP A 212 5.97 22.60 7.14
C ASP A 212 4.63 21.88 6.94
N PHE A 213 3.95 21.48 8.03
CA PHE A 213 2.61 20.92 7.92
C PHE A 213 1.54 22.01 7.87
N LEU A 214 0.59 21.85 6.97
CA LEU A 214 -0.65 22.62 6.95
C LEU A 214 -1.57 22.14 8.05
N ILE A 215 -1.94 23.03 8.97
CA ILE A 215 -2.87 22.73 10.05
C ILE A 215 -4.30 22.98 9.55
N LYS A 216 -5.10 21.93 9.53
CA LYS A 216 -6.53 22.01 9.20
C LYS A 216 -7.38 21.63 10.41
N ARG A 217 -8.46 22.37 10.65
CA ARG A 217 -9.45 22.08 11.70
C ARG A 217 -10.73 21.58 11.04
N ILE A 218 -11.34 20.58 11.65
CA ILE A 218 -12.62 19.98 11.25
C ILE A 218 -13.73 20.67 12.07
#